data_c62ccbc4896ded2cb1b97df611d56616
#
_entry.id   c62ccbc4896ded2cb1b97df611d56616
#
_cell.length_a   1.000
_cell.length_b   1.000
_cell.length_c   1.000
_cell.angle_alpha   90.00
_cell.angle_beta   90.00
_cell.angle_gamma   90.00
#
_symmetry.space_group_name_H-M   'P 1'
#
loop_
_entity.id
_entity.type
_entity.pdbx_description
1 polymer ?
#
loop_
_entity_poly.entity_id
_entity_poly.type
_entity_poly.pdbx_seq_one_letter_code
_entity_poly.pdbx_strand_id
1 'polypeptide(L)'
;MEHSDNSNDLQKFGEQASDFIRAFAGNNAPIGVVSVAALKNNAEILKDLCCPAEFCAVIKANAYGHGLIETARAVENVADCFAAGCVSEGAALRQAGILNPILCLIPAKKSEFSRARKYGIKICINDLNSLNALKEFAKTHVPPAFHLAINSGMNRLGIDDEYQAKAALKIICDCDLPLRGVFSHFYNAGDFCSCEKQFKRFLSVAEVFKSEFSGIKTHISSGGGLYYGDKFKLDCVRVGLGLYGYGYPLLRSGGGFCENKANSVNESAFSNLKPALKIYAPLIQTRNLSTGESLLYGDYRLNGDQTADILSYGYYYGEYCGINGCLNKTCMNLCAVSGGEKRVLIAGEKYACVMSNAQKTALKTGASVYNVLTRASNIQKFYI
;
A
#
# COMPACT_ATOMS: atom_id res chain seq x y z
N MET A 1 -4.56 -25.32 13.51
CA MET A 1 -5.99 -25.17 13.16
C MET A 1 -6.14 -24.01 12.18
N GLU A 2 -5.88 -24.19 10.88
CA GLU A 2 -5.85 -23.09 9.88
C GLU A 2 -6.46 -23.49 8.53
N HIS A 3 -7.33 -24.51 8.46
CA HIS A 3 -7.68 -25.09 7.17
C HIS A 3 -9.16 -25.18 6.80
N SER A 4 -10.11 -24.65 7.59
CA SER A 4 -11.55 -24.83 7.32
C SER A 4 -12.29 -23.64 6.69
N ASP A 5 -11.76 -22.41 6.75
CA ASP A 5 -12.54 -21.21 6.32
C ASP A 5 -12.45 -20.87 4.82
N ASN A 6 -11.46 -21.40 4.08
CA ASN A 6 -11.17 -20.92 2.72
C ASN A 6 -12.02 -21.55 1.60
N SER A 7 -12.60 -22.72 1.79
CA SER A 7 -13.39 -23.39 0.75
C SER A 7 -14.82 -22.87 0.65
N ASN A 8 -15.44 -22.56 1.77
CA ASN A 8 -16.81 -22.07 1.81
C ASN A 8 -16.95 -20.64 1.27
N ASP A 9 -15.97 -19.75 1.53
CA ASP A 9 -15.98 -18.38 1.01
C ASP A 9 -15.82 -18.34 -0.51
N LEU A 10 -15.01 -19.26 -1.06
CA LEU A 10 -14.80 -19.35 -2.50
C LEU A 10 -15.95 -20.04 -3.22
N GLN A 11 -16.60 -20.99 -2.58
CA GLN A 11 -17.79 -21.65 -3.13
C GLN A 11 -18.96 -20.65 -3.18
N LYS A 12 -19.17 -19.88 -2.10
CA LYS A 12 -20.15 -18.77 -2.07
C LYS A 12 -19.79 -17.68 -3.09
N PHE A 13 -18.50 -17.36 -3.26
CA PHE A 13 -18.02 -16.44 -4.27
C PHE A 13 -18.31 -16.96 -5.68
N GLY A 14 -18.05 -18.24 -5.97
CA GLY A 14 -18.37 -18.88 -7.25
C GLY A 14 -19.87 -18.86 -7.58
N GLU A 15 -20.73 -18.99 -6.57
CA GLU A 15 -22.20 -18.97 -6.71
C GLU A 15 -22.76 -17.54 -6.87
N GLN A 16 -22.16 -16.54 -6.21
CA GLN A 16 -22.54 -15.12 -6.27
C GLN A 16 -21.92 -14.36 -7.45
N ALA A 17 -20.85 -14.90 -8.02
CA ALA A 17 -20.19 -14.37 -9.17
C ALA A 17 -21.03 -14.56 -10.43
N SER A 18 -21.94 -13.63 -10.63
CA SER A 18 -22.81 -13.51 -11.81
C SER A 18 -22.05 -13.72 -13.14
N ASP A 19 -22.76 -13.73 -14.24
CA ASP A 19 -22.32 -13.85 -15.64
C ASP A 19 -21.06 -13.04 -15.99
N PHE A 20 -20.74 -12.00 -15.21
CA PHE A 20 -19.54 -11.17 -15.40
C PHE A 20 -18.24 -11.94 -15.10
N ILE A 21 -18.18 -12.74 -14.03
CA ILE A 21 -17.00 -13.58 -13.74
C ILE A 21 -16.89 -14.71 -14.76
N ARG A 22 -18.02 -15.27 -15.21
CA ARG A 22 -18.03 -16.29 -16.26
C ARG A 22 -17.43 -15.78 -17.57
N ALA A 23 -17.77 -14.54 -17.96
CA ALA A 23 -17.19 -13.92 -19.16
C ALA A 23 -15.66 -13.68 -19.01
N PHE A 24 -15.18 -13.36 -17.79
CA PHE A 24 -13.77 -13.14 -17.52
C PHE A 24 -12.98 -14.44 -17.31
N ALA A 25 -13.55 -15.44 -16.65
CA ALA A 25 -12.94 -16.75 -16.46
C ALA A 25 -12.65 -17.44 -17.81
N GLY A 26 -13.51 -17.23 -18.82
CA GLY A 26 -13.31 -17.75 -20.18
C GLY A 26 -12.09 -17.21 -20.93
N ASN A 27 -11.41 -16.17 -20.43
CA ASN A 27 -10.25 -15.55 -21.08
C ASN A 27 -8.89 -16.09 -20.60
N ASN A 28 -8.84 -17.17 -19.84
CA ASN A 28 -7.59 -17.71 -19.28
C ASN A 28 -6.72 -16.66 -18.55
N ALA A 29 -7.31 -15.62 -17.99
CA ALA A 29 -6.59 -14.59 -17.25
C ALA A 29 -6.64 -14.84 -15.73
N PRO A 30 -5.56 -14.53 -14.99
CA PRO A 30 -5.61 -14.59 -13.54
C PRO A 30 -6.59 -13.56 -12.98
N ILE A 31 -7.15 -13.87 -11.83
CA ILE A 31 -8.08 -13.00 -11.11
C ILE A 31 -7.58 -12.69 -9.72
N GLY A 32 -7.81 -11.47 -9.25
CA GLY A 32 -7.60 -11.03 -7.88
C GLY A 32 -8.93 -10.99 -7.13
N VAL A 33 -9.00 -11.60 -5.97
CA VAL A 33 -10.16 -11.55 -5.07
C VAL A 33 -9.82 -10.67 -3.88
N VAL A 34 -10.54 -9.56 -3.73
CA VAL A 34 -10.35 -8.61 -2.62
C VAL A 34 -11.51 -8.76 -1.64
N SER A 35 -11.18 -9.09 -0.39
CA SER A 35 -12.14 -9.15 0.69
C SER A 35 -12.44 -7.76 1.25
N VAL A 36 -13.64 -7.24 0.96
CA VAL A 36 -14.14 -5.98 1.51
C VAL A 36 -14.26 -6.06 3.03
N ALA A 37 -14.70 -7.21 3.54
CA ALA A 37 -14.79 -7.44 4.98
C ALA A 37 -13.42 -7.37 5.67
N ALA A 38 -12.36 -7.90 5.04
CA ALA A 38 -11.00 -7.78 5.56
C ALA A 38 -10.50 -6.33 5.57
N LEU A 39 -10.77 -5.55 4.50
CA LEU A 39 -10.41 -4.12 4.44
C LEU A 39 -11.11 -3.33 5.55
N LYS A 40 -12.41 -3.55 5.77
CA LYS A 40 -13.17 -2.90 6.85
C LYS A 40 -12.64 -3.27 8.23
N ASN A 41 -12.48 -4.56 8.52
CA ASN A 41 -11.90 -5.04 9.78
C ASN A 41 -10.52 -4.41 10.05
N ASN A 42 -9.65 -4.37 9.04
CA ASN A 42 -8.33 -3.77 9.18
C ASN A 42 -8.43 -2.27 9.44
N ALA A 43 -9.32 -1.56 8.73
CA ALA A 43 -9.52 -0.13 8.92
C ALA A 43 -10.02 0.20 10.33
N GLU A 44 -10.96 -0.56 10.88
CA GLU A 44 -11.47 -0.40 12.24
C GLU A 44 -10.36 -0.59 13.28
N ILE A 45 -9.59 -1.68 13.20
CA ILE A 45 -8.44 -1.91 14.08
C ILE A 45 -7.44 -0.75 13.99
N LEU A 46 -7.16 -0.27 12.78
CA LEU A 46 -6.19 0.81 12.58
C LEU A 46 -6.73 2.16 13.05
N LYS A 47 -8.03 2.40 12.95
CA LYS A 47 -8.69 3.59 13.50
C LYS A 47 -8.53 3.65 15.01
N ASP A 48 -8.80 2.55 15.69
CA ASP A 48 -8.62 2.45 17.15
C ASP A 48 -7.17 2.65 17.55
N LEU A 49 -6.24 2.03 16.83
CA LEU A 49 -4.80 2.19 17.05
C LEU A 49 -4.31 3.62 16.81
N CYS A 50 -4.92 4.37 15.90
CA CYS A 50 -4.56 5.76 15.63
C CYS A 50 -5.11 6.72 16.67
N CYS A 51 -6.23 6.42 17.33
CA CYS A 51 -6.88 7.30 18.30
C CYS A 51 -5.87 7.80 19.37
N PRO A 52 -5.89 9.11 19.74
CA PRO A 52 -6.81 10.15 19.30
C PRO A 52 -6.45 10.85 17.97
N ALA A 53 -5.32 10.46 17.32
CA ALA A 53 -4.92 11.03 16.05
C ALA A 53 -5.86 10.59 14.89
N GLU A 54 -5.86 11.37 13.80
CA GLU A 54 -6.58 10.98 12.58
C GLU A 54 -5.96 9.74 11.94
N PHE A 55 -6.80 8.83 11.50
CA PHE A 55 -6.43 7.70 10.65
C PHE A 55 -6.45 8.12 9.18
N CYS A 56 -5.27 8.25 8.57
CA CYS A 56 -5.12 8.49 7.15
C CYS A 56 -4.85 7.17 6.42
N ALA A 57 -5.83 6.70 5.65
CA ALA A 57 -5.69 5.49 4.84
C ALA A 57 -4.85 5.78 3.59
N VAL A 58 -3.70 5.12 3.45
CA VAL A 58 -2.79 5.30 2.29
C VAL A 58 -3.18 4.35 1.19
N ILE A 59 -3.79 4.89 0.12
CA ILE A 59 -4.36 4.14 -1.01
C ILE A 59 -3.68 4.43 -2.34
N LYS A 60 -2.47 4.98 -2.33
CA LYS A 60 -1.65 5.24 -3.53
C LYS A 60 -1.32 3.96 -4.30
N ALA A 61 -0.86 4.10 -5.55
CA ALA A 61 -0.49 3.01 -6.45
C ALA A 61 -1.65 1.99 -6.62
N ASN A 62 -2.82 2.54 -6.98
CA ASN A 62 -4.05 1.76 -7.12
C ASN A 62 -4.39 0.96 -5.85
N ALA A 63 -4.32 1.63 -4.68
CA ALA A 63 -4.50 1.02 -3.36
C ALA A 63 -3.59 -0.22 -3.16
N TYR A 64 -2.30 -0.07 -3.44
CA TYR A 64 -1.32 -1.17 -3.41
C TYR A 64 -1.77 -2.37 -4.25
N GLY A 65 -2.39 -2.10 -5.40
CA GLY A 65 -2.89 -3.13 -6.31
C GLY A 65 -4.26 -3.71 -5.97
N HIS A 66 -4.93 -3.23 -4.92
CA HIS A 66 -6.25 -3.71 -4.50
C HIS A 66 -7.43 -3.04 -5.23
N GLY A 67 -7.18 -1.96 -5.99
CA GLY A 67 -8.23 -1.14 -6.61
C GLY A 67 -8.51 0.13 -5.80
N LEU A 68 -8.23 1.29 -6.42
CA LEU A 68 -8.25 2.60 -5.76
C LEU A 68 -9.65 2.97 -5.25
N ILE A 69 -10.63 2.90 -6.14
CA ILE A 69 -11.99 3.38 -5.86
C ILE A 69 -12.71 2.45 -4.88
N GLU A 70 -12.62 1.15 -5.12
CA GLU A 70 -13.30 0.12 -4.33
C GLU A 70 -12.74 0.06 -2.92
N THR A 71 -11.41 0.18 -2.78
CA THR A 71 -10.77 0.27 -1.45
C THR A 71 -11.21 1.52 -0.72
N ALA A 72 -11.25 2.68 -1.39
CA ALA A 72 -11.72 3.91 -0.76
C ALA A 72 -13.15 3.77 -0.27
N ARG A 73 -14.07 3.27 -1.11
CA ARG A 73 -15.47 3.02 -0.73
C ARG A 73 -15.62 2.04 0.42
N ALA A 74 -14.77 1.00 0.47
CA ALA A 74 -14.82 0.03 1.55
C ALA A 74 -14.54 0.65 2.92
N VAL A 75 -13.72 1.72 2.98
CA VAL A 75 -13.21 2.28 4.25
C VAL A 75 -13.53 3.76 4.46
N GLU A 76 -14.28 4.42 3.56
CA GLU A 76 -14.58 5.86 3.63
C GLU A 76 -15.30 6.29 4.92
N ASN A 77 -16.10 5.42 5.51
CA ASN A 77 -16.81 5.69 6.77
C ASN A 77 -15.93 5.51 8.02
N VAL A 78 -14.73 4.94 7.89
CA VAL A 78 -13.80 4.66 9.00
C VAL A 78 -12.58 5.57 8.92
N ALA A 79 -12.03 5.78 7.72
CA ALA A 79 -10.86 6.63 7.51
C ALA A 79 -11.24 8.12 7.63
N ASP A 80 -10.45 8.89 8.38
CA ASP A 80 -10.66 10.35 8.47
C ASP A 80 -10.22 11.08 7.20
N CYS A 81 -9.20 10.55 6.52
CA CYS A 81 -8.71 11.08 5.26
C CYS A 81 -7.98 10.00 4.44
N PHE A 82 -7.74 10.31 3.18
CA PHE A 82 -6.99 9.46 2.27
C PHE A 82 -5.66 10.08 1.86
N ALA A 83 -4.63 9.24 1.70
CA ALA A 83 -3.38 9.65 1.07
C ALA A 83 -3.22 8.92 -0.27
N ALA A 84 -3.32 9.67 -1.36
CA ALA A 84 -3.07 9.23 -2.73
C ALA A 84 -1.60 9.47 -3.14
N GLY A 85 -1.14 8.85 -4.21
CA GLY A 85 0.20 9.10 -4.74
C GLY A 85 0.28 10.44 -5.46
N CYS A 86 -0.63 10.71 -6.37
CA CYS A 86 -0.61 11.87 -7.26
C CYS A 86 -2.00 12.51 -7.41
N VAL A 87 -2.02 13.69 -8.03
CA VAL A 87 -3.26 14.45 -8.26
C VAL A 87 -4.26 13.68 -9.13
N SER A 88 -3.80 12.84 -10.06
CA SER A 88 -4.69 12.03 -10.89
C SER A 88 -5.44 10.95 -10.09
N GLU A 89 -4.78 10.26 -9.15
CA GLU A 89 -5.47 9.33 -8.24
C GLU A 89 -6.50 10.08 -7.36
N GLY A 90 -6.10 11.24 -6.79
CA GLY A 90 -7.02 12.07 -6.01
C GLY A 90 -8.23 12.54 -6.80
N ALA A 91 -8.04 12.93 -8.07
CA ALA A 91 -9.11 13.35 -8.95
C ALA A 91 -10.06 12.18 -9.30
N ALA A 92 -9.52 10.98 -9.52
CA ALA A 92 -10.34 9.78 -9.76
C ALA A 92 -11.22 9.45 -8.53
N LEU A 93 -10.69 9.58 -7.32
CA LEU A 93 -11.47 9.42 -6.09
C LEU A 93 -12.62 10.43 -6.01
N ARG A 94 -12.37 11.71 -6.31
CA ARG A 94 -13.43 12.74 -6.33
C ARG A 94 -14.49 12.47 -7.39
N GLN A 95 -14.09 12.05 -8.60
CA GLN A 95 -15.02 11.68 -9.67
C GLN A 95 -15.87 10.45 -9.30
N ALA A 96 -15.35 9.57 -8.46
CA ALA A 96 -16.10 8.44 -7.91
C ALA A 96 -17.00 8.80 -6.71
N GLY A 97 -17.04 10.08 -6.30
CA GLY A 97 -17.90 10.57 -5.21
C GLY A 97 -17.30 10.48 -3.81
N ILE A 98 -16.03 10.11 -3.65
CA ILE A 98 -15.37 10.08 -2.34
C ILE A 98 -15.21 11.51 -1.80
N LEU A 99 -15.75 11.79 -0.60
CA LEU A 99 -15.80 13.13 -0.01
C LEU A 99 -14.70 13.37 1.06
N ASN A 100 -14.11 12.34 1.64
CA ASN A 100 -13.06 12.47 2.66
C ASN A 100 -11.92 13.39 2.18
N PRO A 101 -11.23 14.11 3.07
CA PRO A 101 -10.03 14.85 2.72
C PRO A 101 -8.98 13.97 2.01
N ILE A 102 -8.37 14.50 0.93
CA ILE A 102 -7.34 13.79 0.17
C ILE A 102 -6.04 14.58 0.19
N LEU A 103 -4.93 13.91 0.54
CA LEU A 103 -3.57 14.41 0.46
C LEU A 103 -2.78 13.62 -0.60
N CYS A 104 -2.18 14.30 -1.56
CA CYS A 104 -1.22 13.68 -2.48
C CYS A 104 0.18 13.71 -1.87
N LEU A 105 0.84 12.54 -1.80
CA LEU A 105 2.15 12.39 -1.16
C LEU A 105 3.34 12.66 -2.09
N ILE A 106 3.14 12.53 -3.41
CA ILE A 106 4.14 12.93 -4.41
C ILE A 106 3.96 14.42 -4.67
N PRO A 107 5.06 15.20 -4.70
CA PRO A 107 4.99 16.62 -5.02
C PRO A 107 4.30 16.89 -6.35
N ALA A 108 3.33 17.79 -6.34
CA ALA A 108 2.59 18.16 -7.54
C ALA A 108 3.40 19.14 -8.40
N LYS A 109 3.35 18.98 -9.72
CA LYS A 109 3.91 19.95 -10.67
C LYS A 109 2.99 21.17 -10.81
N LYS A 110 3.53 22.33 -11.22
CA LYS A 110 2.74 23.55 -11.46
C LYS A 110 1.54 23.32 -12.39
N SER A 111 1.69 22.47 -13.40
CA SER A 111 0.61 22.08 -14.34
C SER A 111 -0.57 21.35 -13.68
N GLU A 112 -0.38 20.81 -12.49
CA GLU A 112 -1.41 20.05 -11.76
C GLU A 112 -2.15 20.91 -10.73
N PHE A 113 -1.67 22.13 -10.41
CA PHE A 113 -2.24 22.97 -9.33
C PHE A 113 -3.71 23.32 -9.59
N SER A 114 -4.07 23.72 -10.80
CA SER A 114 -5.48 23.99 -11.16
C SER A 114 -6.37 22.77 -10.98
N ARG A 115 -5.89 21.58 -11.36
CA ARG A 115 -6.62 20.31 -11.18
C ARG A 115 -6.77 19.95 -9.71
N ALA A 116 -5.69 20.07 -8.93
CA ALA A 116 -5.73 19.84 -7.49
C ALA A 116 -6.73 20.78 -6.80
N ARG A 117 -6.73 22.07 -7.16
CA ARG A 117 -7.71 23.04 -6.65
C ARG A 117 -9.14 22.67 -7.02
N LYS A 118 -9.40 22.36 -8.30
CA LYS A 118 -10.73 21.99 -8.79
C LYS A 118 -11.35 20.83 -7.99
N TYR A 119 -10.53 19.83 -7.65
CA TYR A 119 -10.99 18.63 -6.95
C TYR A 119 -10.80 18.69 -5.41
N GLY A 120 -10.40 19.84 -4.86
CA GLY A 120 -10.19 20.00 -3.41
C GLY A 120 -9.13 19.05 -2.84
N ILE A 121 -8.08 18.78 -3.62
CA ILE A 121 -6.97 17.88 -3.24
C ILE A 121 -5.87 18.71 -2.61
N LYS A 122 -5.42 18.31 -1.42
CA LYS A 122 -4.22 18.87 -0.79
C LYS A 122 -2.99 18.27 -1.47
N ILE A 123 -2.04 19.15 -1.85
CA ILE A 123 -0.80 18.72 -2.50
C ILE A 123 0.38 18.69 -1.52
N CYS A 124 1.42 17.93 -1.88
CA CYS A 124 2.72 18.00 -1.23
C CYS A 124 3.56 19.10 -1.88
N ILE A 125 4.13 19.98 -1.07
CA ILE A 125 5.22 20.91 -1.42
C ILE A 125 6.47 20.43 -0.68
N ASN A 126 7.61 20.32 -1.37
CA ASN A 126 8.79 19.64 -0.84
C ASN A 126 10.05 20.50 -0.74
N ASP A 127 10.06 21.68 -1.34
CA ASP A 127 11.21 22.58 -1.34
C ASP A 127 10.78 24.03 -1.63
N LEU A 128 11.72 24.96 -1.51
CA LEU A 128 11.48 26.38 -1.78
C LEU A 128 11.17 26.66 -3.27
N ASN A 129 11.66 25.84 -4.19
CA ASN A 129 11.39 26.02 -5.62
C ASN A 129 9.92 25.69 -5.94
N SER A 130 9.42 24.56 -5.43
CA SER A 130 8.00 24.17 -5.57
C SER A 130 7.08 25.17 -4.84
N LEU A 131 7.50 25.70 -3.69
CA LEU A 131 6.77 26.75 -2.98
C LEU A 131 6.73 28.06 -3.78
N ASN A 132 7.83 28.48 -4.38
CA ASN A 132 7.87 29.63 -5.27
C ASN A 132 7.01 29.43 -6.53
N ALA A 133 6.97 28.22 -7.08
CA ALA A 133 6.06 27.90 -8.19
C ALA A 133 4.58 28.04 -7.77
N LEU A 134 4.23 27.68 -6.53
CA LEU A 134 2.89 27.87 -5.98
C LEU A 134 2.59 29.37 -5.74
N LYS A 135 3.56 30.14 -5.22
CA LYS A 135 3.49 31.60 -5.11
C LYS A 135 3.20 32.27 -6.44
N GLU A 136 3.96 31.92 -7.50
CA GLU A 136 3.74 32.48 -8.84
C GLU A 136 2.36 32.08 -9.42
N PHE A 137 1.89 30.89 -9.11
CA PHE A 137 0.54 30.45 -9.48
C PHE A 137 -0.54 31.29 -8.76
N ALA A 138 -0.33 31.59 -7.48
CA ALA A 138 -1.25 32.35 -6.65
C ALA A 138 -1.47 33.80 -7.12
N LYS A 139 -0.58 34.38 -7.92
CA LYS A 139 -0.74 35.74 -8.49
C LYS A 139 -1.96 35.85 -9.42
N THR A 140 -2.36 34.75 -10.05
CA THR A 140 -3.42 34.76 -11.09
C THR A 140 -4.52 33.72 -10.84
N HIS A 141 -4.31 32.81 -9.89
CA HIS A 141 -5.24 31.72 -9.60
C HIS A 141 -5.32 31.48 -8.10
N VAL A 142 -6.45 30.92 -7.63
CA VAL A 142 -6.56 30.43 -6.24
C VAL A 142 -5.75 29.15 -6.08
N PRO A 143 -4.71 29.14 -5.23
CA PRO A 143 -3.85 27.97 -5.07
C PRO A 143 -4.58 26.80 -4.35
N PRO A 144 -4.20 25.54 -4.62
CA PRO A 144 -4.65 24.41 -3.83
C PRO A 144 -4.04 24.46 -2.42
N ALA A 145 -4.78 23.93 -1.43
CA ALA A 145 -4.22 23.72 -0.10
C ALA A 145 -3.09 22.71 -0.15
N PHE A 146 -2.11 22.83 0.76
CA PHE A 146 -0.94 21.98 0.73
C PHE A 146 -0.44 21.59 2.12
N HIS A 147 0.34 20.50 2.15
CA HIS A 147 1.21 20.16 3.27
C HIS A 147 2.67 20.28 2.84
N LEU A 148 3.48 20.89 3.70
CA LEU A 148 4.90 21.06 3.46
C LEU A 148 5.70 19.88 4.01
N ALA A 149 6.51 19.26 3.18
CA ALA A 149 7.38 18.18 3.59
C ALA A 149 8.61 18.70 4.35
N ILE A 150 9.01 18.02 5.41
CA ILE A 150 10.22 18.29 6.21
C ILE A 150 11.13 17.06 6.12
N ASN A 151 12.39 17.25 5.78
CA ASN A 151 13.40 16.21 5.80
C ASN A 151 13.94 16.03 7.22
N SER A 152 13.40 15.08 7.94
CA SER A 152 13.88 14.75 9.29
C SER A 152 15.01 13.70 9.32
N GLY A 153 15.54 13.30 8.16
CA GLY A 153 16.64 12.34 8.05
C GLY A 153 16.43 11.21 7.05
N MET A 154 15.27 11.17 6.36
CA MET A 154 15.04 10.21 5.26
C MET A 154 15.80 10.59 3.99
N ASN A 155 16.16 11.87 3.82
CA ASN A 155 16.91 12.41 2.68
C ASN A 155 16.28 12.11 1.31
N ARG A 156 14.95 12.13 1.27
CA ARG A 156 14.18 11.88 0.05
C ARG A 156 13.49 13.15 -0.47
N LEU A 157 12.79 13.85 0.39
CA LEU A 157 12.01 15.06 0.10
C LEU A 157 11.92 15.91 1.36
N GLY A 158 11.70 17.22 1.19
CA GLY A 158 11.40 18.14 2.27
C GLY A 158 12.47 19.21 2.48
N ILE A 159 12.09 20.26 3.19
CA ILE A 159 13.01 21.30 3.67
C ILE A 159 13.88 20.72 4.79
N ASP A 160 15.15 21.13 4.86
CA ASP A 160 16.16 20.45 5.66
C ASP A 160 16.31 20.97 7.10
N ASP A 161 16.08 22.27 7.30
CA ASP A 161 16.41 22.95 8.56
C ASP A 161 15.51 24.14 8.87
N GLU A 162 15.73 24.75 10.02
CA GLU A 162 15.00 25.94 10.45
C GLU A 162 15.24 27.17 9.57
N TYR A 163 16.40 27.29 8.94
CA TYR A 163 16.67 28.40 8.04
C TYR A 163 15.78 28.34 6.80
N GLN A 164 15.70 27.18 6.17
CA GLN A 164 14.76 26.94 5.05
C GLN A 164 13.30 27.03 5.52
N ALA A 165 12.99 26.58 6.74
CA ALA A 165 11.64 26.70 7.30
C ALA A 165 11.22 28.17 7.47
N LYS A 166 12.09 29.02 7.99
CA LYS A 166 11.82 30.48 8.13
C LYS A 166 11.66 31.16 6.77
N ALA A 167 12.48 30.77 5.77
CA ALA A 167 12.33 31.26 4.41
C ALA A 167 10.99 30.82 3.78
N ALA A 168 10.60 29.55 3.98
CA ALA A 168 9.30 29.04 3.54
C ALA A 168 8.14 29.75 4.25
N LEU A 169 8.22 29.92 5.57
CA LEU A 169 7.21 30.62 6.38
C LEU A 169 6.98 32.04 5.84
N LYS A 170 8.07 32.79 5.59
CA LYS A 170 7.97 34.13 5.04
C LYS A 170 7.21 34.16 3.70
N ILE A 171 7.53 33.25 2.79
CA ILE A 171 6.81 33.14 1.50
C ILE A 171 5.33 32.84 1.71
N ILE A 172 5.02 31.91 2.63
CA ILE A 172 3.65 31.49 2.93
C ILE A 172 2.83 32.66 3.48
N CYS A 173 3.37 33.38 4.46
CA CYS A 173 2.70 34.53 5.08
C CYS A 173 2.57 35.72 4.11
N ASP A 174 3.65 36.11 3.42
CA ASP A 174 3.64 37.25 2.49
C ASP A 174 2.62 37.08 1.33
N CYS A 175 2.25 35.83 1.01
CA CYS A 175 1.38 35.51 -0.12
C CYS A 175 0.07 34.83 0.29
N ASP A 176 -0.23 34.73 1.57
CA ASP A 176 -1.43 34.07 2.13
C ASP A 176 -1.66 32.67 1.52
N LEU A 177 -0.59 31.86 1.43
CA LEU A 177 -0.67 30.54 0.83
C LEU A 177 -1.34 29.54 1.78
N PRO A 178 -2.25 28.70 1.29
CA PRO A 178 -3.12 27.85 2.13
C PRO A 178 -2.39 26.61 2.69
N LEU A 179 -1.40 26.82 3.56
CA LEU A 179 -0.74 25.76 4.33
C LEU A 179 -1.76 25.12 5.27
N ARG A 180 -1.83 23.77 5.27
CA ARG A 180 -2.72 22.98 6.12
C ARG A 180 -2.00 21.96 6.99
N GLY A 181 -0.74 21.73 6.75
CA GLY A 181 0.05 20.81 7.55
C GLY A 181 1.52 20.79 7.18
N VAL A 182 2.32 20.25 8.08
CA VAL A 182 3.72 19.91 7.86
C VAL A 182 3.94 18.44 8.17
N PHE A 183 4.79 17.76 7.40
CA PHE A 183 4.95 16.32 7.57
C PHE A 183 6.34 15.82 7.24
N SER A 184 6.66 14.65 7.79
CA SER A 184 7.84 13.88 7.46
C SER A 184 7.51 12.39 7.33
N HIS A 185 8.53 11.54 7.32
CA HIS A 185 8.38 10.08 7.28
C HIS A 185 9.58 9.39 7.90
N PHE A 186 9.33 8.35 8.71
CA PHE A 186 10.40 7.53 9.26
C PHE A 186 11.05 6.67 8.18
N TYR A 187 12.39 6.74 8.04
CA TYR A 187 13.10 5.88 7.09
C TYR A 187 13.21 4.44 7.58
N ASN A 188 13.24 4.24 8.89
CA ASN A 188 13.29 2.91 9.52
C ASN A 188 12.38 2.89 10.76
N ALA A 189 11.09 2.64 10.54
CA ALA A 189 10.12 2.56 11.63
C ALA A 189 10.30 1.31 12.52
N GLY A 190 11.18 0.38 12.15
CA GLY A 190 11.55 -0.78 12.99
C GLY A 190 12.59 -0.46 14.06
N ASP A 191 13.23 0.71 14.02
CA ASP A 191 14.24 1.15 15.00
C ASP A 191 13.75 2.37 15.77
N PHE A 192 13.48 2.16 17.05
CA PHE A 192 12.98 3.20 17.95
C PHE A 192 13.94 4.40 18.06
N CYS A 193 15.26 4.15 18.19
CA CYS A 193 16.25 5.22 18.33
C CYS A 193 16.31 6.11 17.08
N SER A 194 16.23 5.53 15.89
CA SER A 194 16.11 6.26 14.63
C SER A 194 14.81 7.07 14.57
N CYS A 195 13.70 6.48 14.97
CA CYS A 195 12.41 7.18 15.01
C CYS A 195 12.47 8.38 15.95
N GLU A 196 13.05 8.21 17.14
CA GLU A 196 13.15 9.28 18.14
C GLU A 196 14.03 10.44 17.65
N LYS A 197 15.16 10.14 17.01
CA LYS A 197 16.05 11.17 16.42
C LYS A 197 15.33 11.95 15.32
N GLN A 198 14.65 11.23 14.40
CA GLN A 198 13.89 11.86 13.33
C GLN A 198 12.71 12.68 13.88
N PHE A 199 12.03 12.17 14.90
CA PHE A 199 10.91 12.86 15.54
C PHE A 199 11.34 14.18 16.18
N LYS A 200 12.42 14.20 16.97
CA LYS A 200 12.97 15.42 17.58
C LYS A 200 13.33 16.46 16.50
N ARG A 201 14.04 16.02 15.45
CA ARG A 201 14.40 16.91 14.33
C ARG A 201 13.15 17.43 13.58
N PHE A 202 12.14 16.60 13.37
CA PHE A 202 10.88 17.02 12.78
C PHE A 202 10.18 18.08 13.61
N LEU A 203 10.05 17.87 14.93
CA LEU A 203 9.40 18.80 15.83
C LEU A 203 10.11 20.15 15.88
N SER A 204 11.45 20.18 15.93
CA SER A 204 12.22 21.45 15.91
C SER A 204 11.89 22.30 14.68
N VAL A 205 11.85 21.68 13.49
CA VAL A 205 11.54 22.41 12.25
C VAL A 205 10.04 22.74 12.14
N ALA A 206 9.17 21.85 12.59
CA ALA A 206 7.71 22.04 12.57
C ALA A 206 7.24 23.18 13.48
N GLU A 207 7.96 23.43 14.58
CA GLU A 207 7.65 24.49 15.55
C GLU A 207 7.67 25.87 14.89
N VAL A 208 8.53 26.10 13.90
CA VAL A 208 8.58 27.35 13.10
C VAL A 208 7.21 27.68 12.48
N PHE A 209 6.44 26.66 12.09
CA PHE A 209 5.12 26.85 11.49
C PHE A 209 4.00 26.84 12.55
N LYS A 210 4.15 26.04 13.62
CA LYS A 210 3.16 25.96 14.70
C LYS A 210 3.05 27.27 15.49
N SER A 211 4.14 28.00 15.63
CA SER A 211 4.14 29.31 16.29
C SER A 211 3.32 30.37 15.56
N GLU A 212 3.18 30.25 14.22
CA GLU A 212 2.45 31.21 13.40
C GLU A 212 1.04 30.73 13.05
N PHE A 213 0.84 29.42 12.83
CA PHE A 213 -0.44 28.87 12.40
C PHE A 213 -1.06 27.99 13.49
N SER A 214 -2.05 28.53 14.22
CA SER A 214 -2.84 27.73 15.16
C SER A 214 -3.63 26.65 14.40
N GLY A 215 -3.53 25.38 14.86
CA GLY A 215 -4.26 24.26 14.25
C GLY A 215 -3.66 23.68 12.97
N ILE A 216 -2.42 24.04 12.61
CA ILE A 216 -1.69 23.37 11.54
C ILE A 216 -1.47 21.90 11.89
N LYS A 217 -1.78 20.99 10.97
CA LYS A 217 -1.60 19.55 11.20
C LYS A 217 -0.13 19.13 11.08
N THR A 218 0.30 18.34 12.04
CA THR A 218 1.63 17.73 12.05
C THR A 218 1.53 16.22 11.92
N HIS A 219 2.32 15.59 11.06
CA HIS A 219 2.30 14.14 10.95
C HIS A 219 3.63 13.57 10.42
N ILE A 220 4.14 12.54 11.08
CA ILE A 220 5.36 11.83 10.68
C ILE A 220 5.15 10.32 10.61
N SER A 221 4.26 9.78 11.47
CA SER A 221 4.10 8.36 11.68
C SER A 221 3.42 7.66 10.50
N SER A 222 3.86 6.44 10.28
CA SER A 222 3.20 5.42 9.46
C SER A 222 2.75 4.26 10.35
N GLY A 223 2.18 3.19 9.77
CA GLY A 223 1.79 2.00 10.53
C GLY A 223 2.90 1.43 11.42
N GLY A 224 4.18 1.56 11.02
CA GLY A 224 5.32 1.14 11.84
C GLY A 224 5.47 1.95 13.13
N GLY A 225 5.14 3.23 13.11
CA GLY A 225 5.22 4.07 14.33
C GLY A 225 4.18 3.70 15.39
N LEU A 226 3.07 3.06 15.02
CA LEU A 226 2.03 2.61 15.95
C LEU A 226 2.49 1.49 16.88
N TYR A 227 3.56 0.77 16.55
CA TYR A 227 4.16 -0.23 17.46
C TYR A 227 4.72 0.40 18.74
N TYR A 228 4.95 1.71 18.73
CA TYR A 228 5.48 2.47 19.88
C TYR A 228 4.37 3.22 20.65
N GLY A 229 3.12 2.79 20.50
CA GLY A 229 1.97 3.42 21.16
C GLY A 229 1.74 4.85 20.67
N ASP A 230 1.47 5.77 21.59
CA ASP A 230 1.08 7.15 21.27
C ASP A 230 2.25 8.08 20.94
N LYS A 231 3.48 7.63 21.18
CA LYS A 231 4.67 8.49 21.16
C LYS A 231 4.86 9.29 19.86
N PHE A 232 4.50 8.71 18.72
CA PHE A 232 4.78 9.29 17.41
C PHE A 232 3.51 9.66 16.61
N LYS A 233 2.31 9.59 17.22
CA LYS A 233 1.04 9.77 16.49
C LYS A 233 0.86 11.19 15.95
N LEU A 234 1.11 12.22 16.76
CA LEU A 234 0.77 13.62 16.47
C LEU A 234 -0.70 13.79 16.05
N ASP A 235 -0.99 14.65 15.06
CA ASP A 235 -2.37 14.92 14.63
C ASP A 235 -2.92 13.86 13.65
N CYS A 236 -2.03 13.10 12.99
CA CYS A 236 -2.46 12.15 11.98
C CYS A 236 -1.42 11.03 11.76
N VAL A 237 -1.89 9.80 11.60
CA VAL A 237 -1.06 8.63 11.26
C VAL A 237 -1.45 8.11 9.87
N ARG A 238 -0.46 7.96 8.98
CA ARG A 238 -0.67 7.51 7.60
C ARG A 238 -0.37 6.03 7.48
N VAL A 239 -1.39 5.18 7.42
CA VAL A 239 -1.23 3.73 7.42
C VAL A 239 -1.45 3.17 6.00
N GLY A 240 -0.45 2.45 5.50
CA GLY A 240 -0.49 1.74 4.22
C GLY A 240 -0.68 0.24 4.40
N LEU A 241 0.40 -0.52 4.58
CA LEU A 241 0.39 -1.99 4.60
C LEU A 241 -0.63 -2.59 5.59
N GLY A 242 -0.82 -1.96 6.74
CA GLY A 242 -1.79 -2.41 7.74
C GLY A 242 -3.21 -2.49 7.19
N LEU A 243 -3.63 -1.51 6.35
CA LEU A 243 -4.95 -1.53 5.72
C LEU A 243 -5.17 -2.77 4.86
N TYR A 244 -4.11 -3.29 4.26
CA TYR A 244 -4.14 -4.47 3.38
C TYR A 244 -3.89 -5.79 4.12
N GLY A 245 -3.79 -5.75 5.47
CA GLY A 245 -3.66 -6.93 6.31
C GLY A 245 -2.24 -7.34 6.65
N TYR A 246 -1.27 -6.42 6.52
CA TYR A 246 0.12 -6.71 6.81
C TYR A 246 0.66 -5.74 7.87
N GLY A 247 1.02 -6.30 9.04
CA GLY A 247 1.79 -5.57 10.04
C GLY A 247 3.12 -5.08 9.45
N TYR A 248 3.71 -4.06 10.05
CA TYR A 248 5.06 -3.65 9.68
C TYR A 248 6.00 -4.82 10.03
N PRO A 249 6.76 -5.37 9.10
CA PRO A 249 7.73 -6.41 9.45
C PRO A 249 8.75 -5.78 10.39
N LEU A 250 8.69 -6.13 11.65
CA LEU A 250 9.83 -5.95 12.55
C LEU A 250 10.94 -6.80 11.95
N LEU A 251 11.88 -6.15 11.27
CA LEU A 251 13.02 -6.82 10.66
C LEU A 251 13.81 -7.52 11.77
N ARG A 252 13.52 -8.81 11.98
CA ARG A 252 14.38 -9.74 12.74
C ARG A 252 15.60 -10.11 11.89
N SER A 253 16.27 -9.14 11.30
CA SER A 253 17.51 -9.38 10.57
C SER A 253 18.61 -8.49 11.11
N GLY A 254 19.41 -9.04 12.02
CA GLY A 254 20.87 -8.80 12.15
C GLY A 254 21.38 -7.42 12.56
N GLY A 255 20.56 -6.43 12.81
CA GLY A 255 20.97 -5.12 13.31
C GLY A 255 20.52 -4.97 14.75
N GLY A 256 21.46 -4.83 15.68
CA GLY A 256 21.23 -4.81 17.12
C GLY A 256 20.02 -3.95 17.50
N PHE A 257 19.00 -4.60 18.00
CA PHE A 257 17.94 -3.91 18.71
C PHE A 257 18.59 -3.17 19.88
N CYS A 258 18.37 -1.89 19.99
CA CYS A 258 18.49 -1.21 21.27
C CYS A 258 17.59 -2.00 22.22
N GLU A 259 18.17 -2.72 23.21
CA GLU A 259 17.49 -3.63 24.13
C GLU A 259 16.46 -2.96 25.07
N ASN A 260 16.12 -1.73 24.80
CA ASN A 260 14.95 -1.14 25.41
C ASN A 260 13.72 -1.81 24.79
N LYS A 261 13.24 -2.86 25.46
CA LYS A 261 11.89 -3.41 25.38
C LYS A 261 10.85 -2.27 25.47
N ALA A 262 10.75 -1.46 24.43
CA ALA A 262 9.49 -0.84 24.10
C ALA A 262 8.61 -2.03 23.79
N ASN A 263 7.90 -2.53 24.81
CA ASN A 263 6.81 -3.48 24.63
C ASN A 263 6.07 -3.01 23.40
N SER A 264 5.96 -3.86 22.40
CA SER A 264 5.10 -3.60 21.25
C SER A 264 3.67 -3.61 21.76
N VAL A 265 3.24 -2.48 22.31
CA VAL A 265 1.95 -2.30 23.00
C VAL A 265 0.81 -2.77 22.11
N ASN A 266 1.03 -2.74 20.79
CA ASN A 266 0.01 -3.02 19.78
C ASN A 266 0.26 -4.30 18.96
N GLU A 267 1.22 -5.16 19.32
CA GLU A 267 1.53 -6.37 18.53
C GLU A 267 0.32 -7.31 18.38
N SER A 268 -0.45 -7.48 19.46
CA SER A 268 -1.68 -8.29 19.45
C SER A 268 -2.73 -7.73 18.49
N ALA A 269 -2.88 -6.40 18.40
CA ALA A 269 -3.82 -5.78 17.48
C ALA A 269 -3.39 -5.97 16.01
N PHE A 270 -2.10 -5.83 15.72
CA PHE A 270 -1.57 -6.09 14.38
C PHE A 270 -1.67 -7.56 13.96
N SER A 271 -1.69 -8.52 14.89
CA SER A 271 -1.90 -9.94 14.59
C SER A 271 -3.34 -10.25 14.12
N ASN A 272 -4.30 -9.38 14.40
CA ASN A 272 -5.69 -9.50 13.98
C ASN A 272 -5.96 -8.92 12.58
N LEU A 273 -4.97 -8.31 11.94
CA LEU A 273 -5.08 -7.84 10.57
C LEU A 273 -5.17 -9.02 9.60
N LYS A 274 -6.06 -8.89 8.61
CA LYS A 274 -6.36 -9.95 7.65
C LYS A 274 -5.88 -9.56 6.24
N PRO A 275 -5.03 -10.38 5.57
CA PRO A 275 -4.69 -10.17 4.17
C PRO A 275 -5.94 -10.02 3.31
N ALA A 276 -6.07 -8.89 2.59
CA ALA A 276 -7.28 -8.58 1.86
C ALA A 276 -7.28 -9.08 0.41
N LEU A 277 -6.11 -9.37 -0.19
CA LEU A 277 -5.99 -9.80 -1.59
C LEU A 277 -5.50 -11.23 -1.70
N LYS A 278 -6.21 -12.04 -2.49
CA LYS A 278 -5.76 -13.35 -3.00
C LYS A 278 -5.72 -13.32 -4.52
N ILE A 279 -4.78 -14.03 -5.12
CA ILE A 279 -4.68 -14.18 -6.58
C ILE A 279 -4.86 -15.64 -6.95
N TYR A 280 -5.68 -15.87 -7.95
CA TYR A 280 -5.99 -17.17 -8.51
C TYR A 280 -5.63 -17.18 -10.00
N ALA A 281 -5.00 -18.24 -10.45
CA ALA A 281 -4.61 -18.44 -11.84
C ALA A 281 -5.33 -19.62 -12.45
N PRO A 282 -5.82 -19.53 -13.70
CA PRO A 282 -6.44 -20.64 -14.41
C PRO A 282 -5.45 -21.78 -14.62
N LEU A 283 -5.90 -23.02 -14.39
CA LEU A 283 -5.18 -24.21 -14.77
C LEU A 283 -5.36 -24.46 -16.27
N ILE A 284 -4.28 -24.33 -17.03
CA ILE A 284 -4.30 -24.54 -18.48
C ILE A 284 -4.13 -26.03 -18.81
N GLN A 285 -3.16 -26.69 -18.15
CA GLN A 285 -2.87 -28.09 -18.41
C GLN A 285 -2.17 -28.73 -17.21
N THR A 286 -2.47 -30.00 -16.94
CA THR A 286 -1.68 -30.86 -16.06
C THR A 286 -0.82 -31.80 -16.92
N ARG A 287 0.46 -31.92 -16.59
CA ARG A 287 1.40 -32.80 -17.26
C ARG A 287 2.01 -33.78 -16.27
N ASN A 288 2.08 -35.05 -16.66
CA ASN A 288 2.91 -36.03 -15.97
C ASN A 288 4.24 -36.06 -16.68
N LEU A 289 5.32 -35.88 -15.95
CA LEU A 289 6.67 -35.74 -16.45
C LEU A 289 7.57 -36.79 -15.81
N SER A 290 8.45 -37.39 -16.61
CA SER A 290 9.39 -38.41 -16.15
C SER A 290 10.74 -37.79 -15.78
N THR A 291 11.51 -38.55 -15.01
CA THR A 291 12.90 -38.21 -14.65
C THR A 291 13.71 -37.88 -15.90
N GLY A 292 14.47 -36.80 -15.89
CA GLY A 292 15.30 -36.33 -16.98
C GLY A 292 14.60 -35.49 -18.06
N GLU A 293 13.25 -35.37 -18.03
CA GLU A 293 12.55 -34.44 -18.91
C GLU A 293 12.79 -33.00 -18.51
N SER A 294 12.71 -32.09 -19.49
CA SER A 294 12.80 -30.64 -19.25
C SER A 294 11.40 -30.05 -18.99
N LEU A 295 11.35 -28.98 -18.20
CA LEU A 295 10.14 -28.22 -17.95
C LEU A 295 10.33 -26.74 -18.29
N LEU A 296 9.53 -26.22 -19.22
CA LEU A 296 9.62 -24.85 -19.73
C LEU A 296 11.02 -24.49 -20.25
N TYR A 297 11.55 -23.29 -19.97
CA TYR A 297 12.82 -22.80 -20.48
C TYR A 297 14.03 -23.29 -19.68
N GLY A 298 15.18 -23.41 -20.36
CA GLY A 298 16.50 -23.69 -19.78
C GLY A 298 16.84 -25.17 -19.67
N ASP A 299 18.04 -25.47 -19.14
CA ASP A 299 18.62 -26.81 -19.06
C ASP A 299 18.22 -27.60 -17.79
N TYR A 300 17.21 -27.13 -17.08
CA TYR A 300 16.74 -27.84 -15.90
C TYR A 300 16.12 -29.18 -16.29
N ARG A 301 16.63 -30.25 -15.68
CA ARG A 301 16.11 -31.61 -15.82
C ARG A 301 15.49 -32.07 -14.52
N LEU A 302 14.38 -32.76 -14.62
CA LEU A 302 13.67 -33.29 -13.46
C LEU A 302 14.46 -34.39 -12.77
N ASN A 303 14.57 -34.32 -11.45
CA ASN A 303 15.29 -35.31 -10.64
C ASN A 303 14.42 -36.54 -10.27
N GLY A 304 13.16 -36.55 -10.67
CA GLY A 304 12.18 -37.60 -10.37
C GLY A 304 10.92 -37.41 -11.18
N ASP A 305 10.12 -38.48 -11.27
CA ASP A 305 8.79 -38.40 -11.88
C ASP A 305 7.89 -37.52 -11.07
N GLN A 306 7.20 -36.59 -11.71
CA GLN A 306 6.30 -35.66 -11.03
C GLN A 306 5.19 -35.15 -11.93
N THR A 307 4.12 -34.66 -11.32
CA THR A 307 3.06 -33.95 -12.00
C THR A 307 3.33 -32.44 -11.91
N ALA A 308 3.18 -31.74 -13.04
CA ALA A 308 3.25 -30.29 -13.12
C ALA A 308 1.91 -29.70 -13.60
N ASP A 309 1.41 -28.69 -12.90
CA ASP A 309 0.30 -27.87 -13.34
C ASP A 309 0.82 -26.61 -14.03
N ILE A 310 0.40 -26.41 -15.27
CA ILE A 310 0.70 -25.20 -16.04
C ILE A 310 -0.43 -24.21 -15.82
N LEU A 311 -0.08 -23.05 -15.23
CA LEU A 311 -1.01 -22.00 -14.89
C LEU A 311 -0.84 -20.78 -15.79
N SER A 312 -1.93 -20.08 -16.09
CA SER A 312 -1.89 -18.78 -16.74
C SER A 312 -1.51 -17.69 -15.75
N TYR A 313 -0.24 -17.66 -15.34
CA TYR A 313 0.34 -16.68 -14.44
C TYR A 313 1.84 -16.60 -14.66
N GLY A 314 2.33 -15.52 -15.26
CA GLY A 314 3.75 -15.35 -15.59
C GLY A 314 4.24 -13.94 -15.28
N TYR A 315 5.42 -13.58 -15.81
CA TYR A 315 6.08 -12.28 -15.57
C TYR A 315 5.17 -11.08 -15.85
N TYR A 316 4.31 -11.16 -16.85
CA TYR A 316 3.35 -10.10 -17.18
C TYR A 316 2.39 -9.76 -16.02
N TYR A 317 2.03 -10.77 -15.23
CA TYR A 317 1.14 -10.61 -14.07
C TYR A 317 1.89 -10.39 -12.76
N GLY A 318 3.20 -10.19 -12.82
CA GLY A 318 4.04 -9.95 -11.65
C GLY A 318 4.48 -11.21 -10.93
N GLU A 319 4.41 -12.37 -11.59
CA GLU A 319 4.95 -13.61 -11.04
C GLU A 319 6.46 -13.47 -10.84
N TYR A 320 6.91 -13.89 -9.68
CA TYR A 320 8.29 -14.14 -9.32
C TYR A 320 8.41 -15.62 -8.95
N CYS A 321 9.60 -16.18 -9.10
CA CYS A 321 9.94 -17.56 -8.70
C CYS A 321 9.66 -17.82 -7.20
N GLY A 322 8.43 -17.67 -6.74
CA GLY A 322 8.05 -17.73 -5.32
C GLY A 322 6.64 -18.21 -5.03
N ILE A 323 5.92 -18.66 -6.05
CA ILE A 323 4.66 -19.39 -5.87
C ILE A 323 4.94 -20.65 -5.06
N ASN A 324 4.08 -21.00 -4.11
CA ASN A 324 4.13 -22.29 -3.43
C ASN A 324 4.11 -23.41 -4.47
N GLY A 325 5.11 -24.30 -4.42
CA GLY A 325 5.23 -25.39 -5.38
C GLY A 325 5.75 -24.96 -6.76
N CYS A 326 6.18 -23.71 -6.98
CA CYS A 326 6.79 -23.29 -8.22
C CYS A 326 8.03 -24.12 -8.50
N LEU A 327 8.08 -24.74 -9.67
CA LEU A 327 9.20 -25.54 -10.14
C LEU A 327 10.32 -24.67 -10.74
N ASN A 328 10.44 -23.41 -10.31
CA ASN A 328 11.40 -22.39 -10.76
C ASN A 328 11.36 -22.11 -12.27
N LYS A 329 10.20 -22.30 -12.90
CA LYS A 329 10.03 -22.11 -14.33
C LYS A 329 8.83 -21.23 -14.62
N THR A 330 9.12 -20.08 -15.23
CA THR A 330 8.13 -19.06 -15.57
C THR A 330 8.41 -18.50 -16.96
N CYS A 331 7.34 -18.30 -17.73
CA CYS A 331 7.34 -17.62 -19.01
C CYS A 331 6.71 -16.23 -18.87
N MET A 332 6.51 -15.53 -19.99
CA MET A 332 5.82 -14.24 -20.00
C MET A 332 4.43 -14.34 -19.37
N ASN A 333 3.63 -15.33 -19.74
CA ASN A 333 2.23 -15.49 -19.33
C ASN A 333 1.92 -16.78 -18.58
N LEU A 334 2.86 -17.73 -18.50
CA LEU A 334 2.65 -19.06 -17.93
C LEU A 334 3.71 -19.35 -16.87
N CYS A 335 3.32 -20.15 -15.85
CA CYS A 335 4.27 -20.77 -14.93
C CYS A 335 3.91 -22.24 -14.71
N ALA A 336 4.86 -23.00 -14.17
CA ALA A 336 4.67 -24.37 -13.76
C ALA A 336 4.80 -24.48 -12.23
N VAL A 337 3.86 -25.18 -11.63
CA VAL A 337 3.85 -25.50 -10.20
C VAL A 337 3.74 -27.01 -9.99
N SER A 338 4.13 -27.52 -8.83
CA SER A 338 3.92 -28.94 -8.49
C SER A 338 2.45 -29.30 -8.61
N GLY A 339 2.14 -30.39 -9.29
CA GLY A 339 0.77 -30.84 -9.48
C GLY A 339 0.14 -31.32 -8.18
N GLY A 340 -1.18 -31.16 -8.09
CA GLY A 340 -1.95 -31.61 -6.92
C GLY A 340 -2.17 -30.54 -5.84
N GLU A 341 -1.70 -29.30 -6.03
CA GLU A 341 -2.10 -28.20 -5.13
C GLU A 341 -3.63 -27.97 -5.15
N LYS A 342 -4.16 -27.40 -4.05
CA LYS A 342 -5.60 -27.17 -3.88
C LYS A 342 -6.16 -26.38 -5.06
N ARG A 343 -6.92 -27.06 -5.91
CA ARG A 343 -7.66 -26.47 -7.02
C ARG A 343 -9.02 -26.02 -6.55
N VAL A 344 -9.47 -24.87 -7.01
CA VAL A 344 -10.82 -24.35 -6.76
C VAL A 344 -11.55 -24.22 -8.09
N LEU A 345 -12.85 -24.46 -8.08
CA LEU A 345 -13.70 -24.20 -9.24
C LEU A 345 -14.23 -22.77 -9.14
N ILE A 346 -13.96 -21.98 -10.16
CA ILE A 346 -14.51 -20.63 -10.30
C ILE A 346 -15.24 -20.58 -11.63
N ALA A 347 -16.53 -20.37 -11.59
CA ALA A 347 -17.40 -20.40 -12.76
C ALA A 347 -17.31 -21.67 -13.62
N GLY A 348 -17.02 -22.83 -13.00
CA GLY A 348 -16.87 -24.11 -13.68
C GLY A 348 -15.46 -24.44 -14.15
N GLU A 349 -14.53 -23.47 -14.14
CA GLU A 349 -13.14 -23.65 -14.55
C GLU A 349 -12.22 -23.90 -13.36
N LYS A 350 -11.13 -24.63 -13.57
CA LYS A 350 -10.16 -24.96 -12.53
C LYS A 350 -9.12 -23.85 -12.35
N TYR A 351 -8.99 -23.38 -11.13
CA TYR A 351 -8.00 -22.36 -10.72
C TYR A 351 -7.11 -22.89 -9.59
N ALA A 352 -5.87 -22.40 -9.54
CA ALA A 352 -4.96 -22.58 -8.42
C ALA A 352 -4.74 -21.24 -7.71
N CYS A 353 -4.71 -21.25 -6.35
CA CYS A 353 -4.37 -20.06 -5.58
C CYS A 353 -2.86 -19.82 -5.62
N VAL A 354 -2.42 -18.82 -6.38
CA VAL A 354 -1.01 -18.48 -6.56
C VAL A 354 -0.49 -17.48 -5.51
N MET A 355 -1.36 -16.70 -4.90
CA MET A 355 -1.03 -15.81 -3.79
C MET A 355 -2.19 -15.71 -2.80
N SER A 356 -2.00 -16.22 -1.60
CA SER A 356 -2.94 -16.04 -0.48
C SER A 356 -2.43 -15.04 0.58
N ASN A 357 -1.12 -14.77 0.59
CA ASN A 357 -0.47 -13.88 1.54
C ASN A 357 0.81 -13.29 0.92
N ALA A 358 0.78 -11.99 0.64
CA ALA A 358 1.90 -11.29 0.00
C ALA A 358 3.18 -11.28 0.86
N GLN A 359 3.08 -11.34 2.19
CA GLN A 359 4.25 -11.40 3.08
C GLN A 359 4.96 -12.76 2.95
N LYS A 360 4.20 -13.87 2.91
CA LYS A 360 4.77 -15.20 2.67
C LYS A 360 5.46 -15.27 1.30
N THR A 361 4.84 -14.68 0.28
CA THR A 361 5.41 -14.57 -1.07
C THR A 361 6.69 -13.72 -1.05
N ALA A 362 6.67 -12.56 -0.41
CA ALA A 362 7.83 -11.68 -0.29
C ALA A 362 9.04 -12.36 0.37
N LEU A 363 8.80 -13.11 1.46
CA LEU A 363 9.86 -13.88 2.14
C LEU A 363 10.50 -14.95 1.24
N LYS A 364 9.71 -15.60 0.39
CA LYS A 364 10.21 -16.64 -0.53
C LYS A 364 10.99 -16.07 -1.70
N THR A 365 10.62 -14.88 -2.16
CA THR A 365 11.18 -14.28 -3.38
C THR A 365 12.29 -13.28 -3.10
N GLY A 366 12.52 -12.91 -1.84
CA GLY A 366 13.40 -11.79 -1.48
C GLY A 366 12.84 -10.41 -1.87
N ALA A 367 11.60 -10.35 -2.37
CA ALA A 367 10.93 -9.10 -2.72
C ALA A 367 10.37 -8.40 -1.47
N SER A 368 10.01 -7.13 -1.59
CA SER A 368 9.24 -6.47 -0.55
C SER A 368 7.74 -6.81 -0.68
N VAL A 369 6.99 -6.78 0.42
CA VAL A 369 5.52 -6.93 0.41
C VAL A 369 4.87 -5.90 -0.51
N TYR A 370 5.41 -4.68 -0.54
CA TYR A 370 4.96 -3.61 -1.44
C TYR A 370 5.06 -4.01 -2.92
N ASN A 371 6.20 -4.61 -3.31
CA ASN A 371 6.42 -5.05 -4.69
C ASN A 371 5.44 -6.17 -5.07
N VAL A 372 5.24 -7.14 -4.17
CA VAL A 372 4.29 -8.25 -4.41
C VAL A 372 2.88 -7.72 -4.63
N LEU A 373 2.41 -6.81 -3.78
CA LEU A 373 1.06 -6.26 -3.87
C LEU A 373 0.87 -5.37 -5.10
N THR A 374 1.77 -4.40 -5.34
CA THR A 374 1.61 -3.43 -6.43
C THR A 374 1.69 -4.06 -7.81
N ARG A 375 2.39 -5.18 -7.97
CA ARG A 375 2.43 -5.93 -9.23
C ARG A 375 1.11 -6.58 -9.60
N ALA A 376 0.26 -6.87 -8.64
CA ALA A 376 -1.10 -7.33 -8.90
C ALA A 376 -2.00 -6.26 -9.56
N SER A 377 -1.52 -5.02 -9.77
CA SER A 377 -2.33 -3.93 -10.35
C SER A 377 -2.91 -4.26 -11.73
N ASN A 378 -2.22 -5.08 -12.52
CA ASN A 378 -2.65 -5.48 -13.86
C ASN A 378 -3.66 -6.66 -13.87
N ILE A 379 -3.98 -7.21 -12.71
CA ILE A 379 -4.93 -8.32 -12.58
C ILE A 379 -6.31 -7.75 -12.32
N GLN A 380 -7.33 -8.26 -13.02
CA GLN A 380 -8.73 -7.89 -12.75
C GLN A 380 -9.13 -8.29 -11.33
N LYS A 381 -9.76 -7.37 -10.58
CA LYS A 381 -10.21 -7.60 -9.19
C LYS A 381 -11.70 -7.84 -9.13
N PHE A 382 -12.05 -8.72 -8.21
CA PHE A 382 -13.42 -8.96 -7.76
C PHE A 382 -13.48 -8.71 -6.26
N TYR A 383 -14.53 -8.05 -5.80
CA TYR A 383 -14.70 -7.60 -4.41
C TYR A 383 -15.83 -8.39 -3.75
N ILE A 384 -15.49 -9.05 -2.61
CA ILE A 384 -16.41 -9.91 -1.86
C ILE A 384 -16.54 -9.49 -0.39
#